data_db0ac0578744eb2060ae522ef08e3f3e
#
_entry.id   db0ac0578744eb2060ae522ef08e3f3e
#
_cell.length_a   1.000
_cell.length_b   1.000
_cell.length_c   1.000
_cell.angle_alpha   90.00
_cell.angle_beta   90.00
_cell.angle_gamma   90.00
#
_symmetry.space_group_name_H-M   'P 1'
#
loop_
_entity.id
_entity.type
_entity.pdbx_description
1 polymer ?
#
loop_
_entity_poly.entity_id
_entity_poly.type
_entity_poly.pdbx_seq_one_letter_code
_entity_poly.pdbx_strand_id
1 'polypeptide(L)'
;LIGTGTLASVIALKDFMKEHNLKGTIRYYGCPAEENAGGKAFLVRDGYFNDCDLALCWHPEQGRRACYGSTKANFRVFFTFHGTPAHASMCPELGRSALDAVELMDVGVNYMREHMIDEARIHYAITDAGGDAPNVVQSRAQVLYAIRAPKIPQVKELYNRVCNIAKGAALMTETT
;
A
#
# COMPACT_ATOMS: atom_id res chain seq x y z
N LEU A 1 19.37 -0.47 12.26
CA LEU A 1 20.20 0.50 11.52
C LEU A 1 19.62 1.92 11.63
N ILE A 2 18.32 2.14 11.21
CA ILE A 2 17.71 3.48 11.17
C ILE A 2 17.67 4.13 12.57
N GLY A 3 17.14 3.45 13.57
CA GLY A 3 17.03 3.99 14.95
C GLY A 3 18.40 4.31 15.57
N THR A 4 19.38 3.42 15.40
CA THR A 4 20.73 3.63 15.92
C THR A 4 21.43 4.82 15.25
N GLY A 5 21.32 4.93 13.92
CA GLY A 5 21.88 6.04 13.16
C GLY A 5 21.26 7.38 13.54
N THR A 6 19.93 7.43 13.72
CA THR A 6 19.24 8.65 14.16
C THR A 6 19.68 9.03 15.58
N LEU A 7 19.75 8.08 16.51
CA LEU A 7 20.19 8.35 17.88
C LEU A 7 21.64 8.91 17.91
N ALA A 8 22.54 8.28 17.16
CA ALA A 8 23.93 8.76 17.04
C ALA A 8 24.00 10.19 16.49
N SER A 9 23.19 10.50 15.47
CA SER A 9 23.10 11.84 14.89
C SER A 9 22.59 12.88 15.89
N VAL A 10 21.60 12.52 16.71
CA VAL A 10 21.04 13.38 17.76
C VAL A 10 22.10 13.68 18.84
N ILE A 11 22.85 12.67 19.28
CA ILE A 11 23.93 12.83 20.25
C ILE A 11 25.01 13.76 19.69
N ALA A 12 25.49 13.49 18.48
CA ALA A 12 26.51 14.30 17.82
C ALA A 12 26.07 15.76 17.65
N LEU A 13 24.82 15.99 17.21
CA LEU A 13 24.28 17.33 17.05
C LEU A 13 24.16 18.06 18.40
N LYS A 14 23.71 17.39 19.44
CA LYS A 14 23.66 17.95 20.80
C LYS A 14 25.04 18.40 21.28
N ASP A 15 26.08 17.59 21.07
CA ASP A 15 27.43 17.90 21.48
C ASP A 15 28.01 19.06 20.67
N PHE A 16 27.78 19.06 19.36
CA PHE A 16 28.13 20.18 18.47
C PHE A 16 27.47 21.49 18.89
N MET A 17 26.17 21.49 19.19
CA MET A 17 25.44 22.66 19.64
C MET A 17 26.02 23.20 20.95
N LYS A 18 26.39 22.33 21.89
CA LYS A 18 27.02 22.71 23.15
C LYS A 18 28.37 23.34 22.94
N GLU A 19 29.21 22.76 22.11
CA GLU A 19 30.58 23.25 21.79
C GLU A 19 30.53 24.65 21.13
N HIS A 20 29.53 24.89 20.27
CA HIS A 20 29.41 26.13 19.52
C HIS A 20 28.42 27.13 20.13
N ASN A 21 27.97 26.89 21.37
CA ASN A 21 26.99 27.75 22.07
C ASN A 21 25.69 28.00 21.27
N LEU A 22 25.26 27.04 20.44
CA LEU A 22 24.01 27.11 19.68
C LEU A 22 22.84 26.78 20.60
N LYS A 23 21.78 27.62 20.54
CA LYS A 23 20.56 27.40 21.29
C LYS A 23 19.53 26.66 20.44
N GLY A 24 18.75 25.79 21.06
CA GLY A 24 17.69 25.03 20.41
C GLY A 24 17.30 23.79 21.23
N THR A 25 16.24 23.15 20.81
CA THR A 25 15.76 21.91 21.40
C THR A 25 15.78 20.81 20.33
N ILE A 26 16.39 19.69 20.64
CA ILE A 26 16.35 18.51 19.80
C ILE A 26 15.38 17.52 20.42
N ARG A 27 14.42 17.06 19.63
CA ARG A 27 13.50 15.96 20.01
C ARG A 27 13.79 14.74 19.18
N TYR A 28 13.91 13.60 19.82
CA TYR A 28 14.05 12.31 19.19
C TYR A 28 12.75 11.52 19.34
N TYR A 29 12.13 11.17 18.21
CA TYR A 29 10.89 10.41 18.22
C TYR A 29 11.11 8.98 17.77
N GLY A 30 10.74 8.02 18.62
CA GLY A 30 10.57 6.63 18.21
C GLY A 30 9.24 6.46 17.49
N CYS A 31 9.27 6.06 16.22
CA CYS A 31 8.07 5.92 15.40
C CYS A 31 7.83 4.43 15.06
N PRO A 32 7.09 3.68 15.87
CA PRO A 32 6.83 2.26 15.65
C PRO A 32 5.88 2.04 14.48
N ALA A 33 5.83 0.79 13.98
CA ALA A 33 4.91 0.32 12.94
C ALA A 33 4.97 1.14 11.63
N GLU A 34 6.15 1.58 11.23
CA GLU A 34 6.34 2.37 10.01
C GLU A 34 5.89 1.61 8.77
N GLU A 35 6.32 0.35 8.62
CA GLU A 35 6.09 -0.49 7.44
C GLU A 35 4.62 -0.95 7.28
N ASN A 36 3.89 -1.08 8.38
CA ASN A 36 2.56 -1.69 8.36
C ASN A 36 1.43 -0.71 8.63
N ALA A 37 1.57 0.15 9.63
CA ALA A 37 0.47 0.98 10.12
C ALA A 37 0.70 2.49 9.97
N GLY A 38 1.90 2.92 9.49
CA GLY A 38 2.21 4.33 9.32
C GLY A 38 2.16 5.11 10.64
N GLY A 39 2.81 4.60 11.69
CA GLY A 39 2.72 5.14 13.06
C GLY A 39 2.99 6.65 13.18
N LYS A 40 3.82 7.22 12.29
CA LYS A 40 4.05 8.67 12.24
C LYS A 40 2.78 9.49 11.98
N ALA A 41 1.81 8.95 11.23
CA ALA A 41 0.55 9.64 10.96
C ALA A 41 -0.26 9.87 12.24
N PHE A 42 -0.21 8.94 13.19
CA PHE A 42 -0.85 9.11 14.49
C PHE A 42 -0.15 10.17 15.33
N LEU A 43 1.18 10.22 15.32
CA LEU A 43 1.93 11.28 16.02
C LEU A 43 1.62 12.67 15.45
N VAL A 44 1.48 12.79 14.13
CA VAL A 44 1.07 14.05 13.49
C VAL A 44 -0.35 14.42 13.88
N ARG A 45 -1.29 13.47 13.81
CA ARG A 45 -2.70 13.68 14.21
C ARG A 45 -2.82 14.16 15.67
N ASP A 46 -2.03 13.58 16.55
CA ASP A 46 -2.08 13.86 17.98
C ASP A 46 -1.23 15.11 18.38
N GLY A 47 -0.67 15.82 17.38
CA GLY A 47 -0.03 17.12 17.56
C GLY A 47 1.41 17.11 18.08
N TYR A 48 2.08 15.95 18.12
CA TYR A 48 3.44 15.84 18.66
C TYR A 48 4.50 16.68 17.91
N PHE A 49 4.21 17.11 16.70
CA PHE A 49 5.12 17.92 15.88
C PHE A 49 4.71 19.39 15.75
N ASN A 50 3.60 19.82 16.35
CA ASN A 50 3.03 21.15 16.14
C ASN A 50 3.93 22.31 16.59
N ASP A 51 4.85 22.06 17.51
CA ASP A 51 5.83 23.03 18.03
C ASP A 51 7.26 22.76 17.53
N CYS A 52 7.41 21.97 16.45
CA CYS A 52 8.69 21.73 15.81
C CYS A 52 8.85 22.67 14.60
N ASP A 53 9.97 23.39 14.55
CA ASP A 53 10.32 24.25 13.40
C ASP A 53 10.78 23.42 12.20
N LEU A 54 11.37 22.23 12.45
CA LEU A 54 11.93 21.36 11.44
C LEU A 54 11.81 19.88 11.88
N ALA A 55 11.47 19.02 10.96
CA ALA A 55 11.49 17.57 11.15
C ALA A 55 12.41 16.91 10.12
N LEU A 56 13.32 16.07 10.58
CA LEU A 56 14.24 15.32 9.72
C LEU A 56 14.03 13.83 9.92
N CYS A 57 14.09 13.09 8.83
CA CYS A 57 14.16 11.63 8.85
C CYS A 57 15.20 11.18 7.82
N TRP A 58 15.68 9.95 7.93
CA TRP A 58 16.58 9.38 6.95
C TRP A 58 16.20 7.95 6.61
N HIS A 59 16.61 7.51 5.43
CA HIS A 59 16.47 6.14 4.97
C HIS A 59 17.79 5.72 4.31
N PRO A 60 18.26 4.47 4.50
CA PRO A 60 19.42 3.96 3.79
C PRO A 60 19.22 4.02 2.28
N GLU A 61 20.13 4.68 1.58
CA GLU A 61 20.14 4.83 0.13
C GLU A 61 21.56 4.83 -0.42
N GLN A 62 21.70 4.72 -1.73
CA GLN A 62 22.99 4.94 -2.38
C GLN A 62 23.31 6.43 -2.42
N GLY A 63 24.52 6.78 -1.94
CA GLY A 63 25.00 8.16 -1.94
C GLY A 63 24.62 8.96 -0.69
N ARG A 64 25.11 10.20 -0.65
CA ARG A 64 24.87 11.17 0.44
C ARG A 64 24.17 12.37 -0.13
N ARG A 65 22.94 12.59 0.26
CA ARG A 65 22.15 13.75 -0.18
C ARG A 65 21.13 14.15 0.88
N ALA A 66 20.83 15.42 0.96
CA ALA A 66 19.62 15.91 1.63
C ALA A 66 18.52 16.04 0.58
N CYS A 67 17.36 15.46 0.84
CA CYS A 67 16.21 15.50 -0.04
C CYS A 67 15.05 16.18 0.67
N TYR A 68 14.32 16.97 -0.09
CA TYR A 68 13.00 17.44 0.31
C TYR A 68 12.03 17.16 -0.84
N GLY A 69 10.84 16.76 -0.53
CA GLY A 69 9.86 16.42 -1.55
C GLY A 69 8.66 15.67 -0.96
N SER A 70 7.71 15.39 -1.82
CA SER A 70 6.55 14.58 -1.48
C SER A 70 6.72 13.13 -1.95
N THR A 71 6.14 12.20 -1.22
CA THR A 71 5.96 10.82 -1.65
C THR A 71 4.59 10.64 -2.29
N LYS A 72 4.42 9.56 -3.04
CA LYS A 72 3.12 9.22 -3.62
C LYS A 72 2.14 8.80 -2.52
N ALA A 73 0.91 9.28 -2.60
CA ALA A 73 -0.19 8.72 -1.83
C ALA A 73 -0.41 7.26 -2.24
N ASN A 74 -0.84 6.41 -1.30
CA ASN A 74 -0.99 4.99 -1.51
C ASN A 74 -2.25 4.47 -0.82
N PHE A 75 -3.09 3.72 -1.56
CA PHE A 75 -4.16 2.89 -1.01
C PHE A 75 -3.77 1.43 -1.18
N ARG A 76 -3.87 0.67 -0.07
CA ARG A 76 -3.80 -0.78 -0.09
C ARG A 76 -5.19 -1.32 0.21
N VAL A 77 -5.70 -2.18 -0.66
CA VAL A 77 -7.07 -2.70 -0.56
C VAL A 77 -7.12 -4.15 -0.99
N PHE A 78 -7.82 -4.96 -0.21
CA PHE A 78 -8.15 -6.33 -0.57
C PHE A 78 -9.49 -6.36 -1.32
N PHE A 79 -9.50 -7.10 -2.43
CA PHE A 79 -10.72 -7.52 -3.10
C PHE A 79 -10.88 -9.01 -2.89
N THR A 80 -12.00 -9.40 -2.34
CA THR A 80 -12.34 -10.80 -2.08
C THR A 80 -13.56 -11.16 -2.89
N PHE A 81 -13.46 -12.22 -3.66
CA PHE A 81 -14.57 -12.76 -4.42
C PHE A 81 -15.08 -14.04 -3.79
N HIS A 82 -16.37 -14.24 -3.87
CA HIS A 82 -17.06 -15.43 -3.40
C HIS A 82 -17.82 -16.07 -4.56
N GLY A 83 -17.53 -17.34 -4.79
CA GLY A 83 -18.11 -18.16 -5.84
C GLY A 83 -18.86 -19.35 -5.28
N THR A 84 -19.19 -20.29 -6.13
CA THR A 84 -19.86 -21.55 -5.79
C THR A 84 -18.94 -22.72 -6.09
N PRO A 85 -18.58 -23.56 -5.10
CA PRO A 85 -17.70 -24.70 -5.33
C PRO A 85 -18.42 -25.81 -6.11
N ALA A 86 -17.70 -26.51 -6.95
CA ALA A 86 -18.16 -27.69 -7.66
C ALA A 86 -16.99 -28.60 -8.00
N HIS A 87 -17.27 -29.83 -8.38
CA HIS A 87 -16.23 -30.71 -8.91
C HIS A 87 -15.99 -30.38 -10.40
N ALA A 88 -14.81 -29.86 -10.72
CA ALA A 88 -14.52 -29.25 -12.02
C ALA A 88 -14.63 -30.20 -13.22
N SER A 89 -14.57 -31.52 -13.04
CA SER A 89 -14.72 -32.50 -14.11
C SER A 89 -16.03 -33.26 -14.11
N MET A 90 -16.81 -33.22 -13.01
CA MET A 90 -18.06 -34.01 -12.90
C MET A 90 -19.32 -33.14 -13.05
N CYS A 91 -19.31 -31.94 -12.49
CA CYS A 91 -20.45 -31.04 -12.50
C CYS A 91 -19.99 -29.55 -12.50
N PRO A 92 -19.11 -29.16 -13.47
CA PRO A 92 -18.55 -27.81 -13.52
C PRO A 92 -19.64 -26.75 -13.74
N GLU A 93 -20.75 -27.07 -14.37
CA GLU A 93 -21.87 -26.17 -14.63
C GLU A 93 -22.54 -25.66 -13.34
N LEU A 94 -22.37 -26.33 -12.22
CA LEU A 94 -22.88 -25.91 -10.91
C LEU A 94 -21.92 -24.95 -10.19
N GLY A 95 -20.70 -24.81 -10.69
CA GLY A 95 -19.66 -23.99 -10.08
C GLY A 95 -19.64 -22.55 -10.59
N ARG A 96 -19.11 -21.65 -9.77
CA ARG A 96 -18.74 -20.28 -10.13
C ARG A 96 -17.40 -19.98 -9.47
N SER A 97 -16.36 -19.77 -10.28
CA SER A 97 -15.00 -19.63 -9.77
C SER A 97 -14.74 -18.19 -9.28
N ALA A 98 -14.42 -18.07 -8.00
CA ALA A 98 -13.92 -16.82 -7.45
C ALA A 98 -12.53 -16.44 -7.97
N LEU A 99 -11.71 -17.43 -8.38
CA LEU A 99 -10.41 -17.18 -8.97
C LEU A 99 -10.54 -16.57 -10.37
N ASP A 100 -11.48 -17.03 -11.18
CA ASP A 100 -11.75 -16.43 -12.51
C ASP A 100 -12.11 -14.95 -12.38
N ALA A 101 -12.86 -14.58 -11.33
CA ALA A 101 -13.16 -13.18 -11.06
C ALA A 101 -11.92 -12.36 -10.73
N VAL A 102 -10.97 -12.90 -9.94
CA VAL A 102 -9.68 -12.26 -9.67
C VAL A 102 -8.89 -12.08 -10.95
N GLU A 103 -8.78 -13.11 -11.79
CA GLU A 103 -8.03 -13.06 -13.04
C GLU A 103 -8.63 -12.04 -14.02
N LEU A 104 -9.95 -12.01 -14.18
CA LEU A 104 -10.63 -11.00 -15.02
C LEU A 104 -10.45 -9.59 -14.47
N MET A 105 -10.49 -9.41 -13.16
CA MET A 105 -10.19 -8.13 -12.53
C MET A 105 -8.76 -7.69 -12.86
N ASP A 106 -7.78 -8.57 -12.73
CA ASP A 106 -6.38 -8.27 -13.00
C ASP A 106 -6.14 -7.89 -14.46
N VAL A 107 -6.78 -8.59 -15.39
CA VAL A 107 -6.78 -8.24 -16.83
C VAL A 107 -7.41 -6.86 -17.06
N GLY A 108 -8.57 -6.59 -16.46
CA GLY A 108 -9.25 -5.30 -16.59
C GLY A 108 -8.41 -4.14 -16.05
N VAL A 109 -7.73 -4.32 -14.92
CA VAL A 109 -6.81 -3.33 -14.38
C VAL A 109 -5.57 -3.15 -15.26
N ASN A 110 -5.07 -4.21 -15.90
CA ASN A 110 -3.97 -4.10 -16.84
C ASN A 110 -4.33 -3.21 -18.05
N TYR A 111 -5.53 -3.34 -18.61
CA TYR A 111 -6.01 -2.44 -19.66
C TYR A 111 -6.20 -1.01 -19.15
N MET A 112 -6.66 -0.81 -17.91
CA MET A 112 -6.82 0.52 -17.32
C MET A 112 -5.49 1.27 -17.21
N ARG A 113 -4.35 0.56 -17.08
CA ARG A 113 -3.02 1.19 -16.92
C ARG A 113 -2.64 2.12 -18.07
N GLU A 114 -3.09 1.85 -19.27
CA GLU A 114 -2.86 2.74 -20.44
C GLU A 114 -3.62 4.07 -20.32
N HIS A 115 -4.67 4.11 -19.48
CA HIS A 115 -5.57 5.24 -19.33
C HIS A 115 -5.46 5.90 -17.95
N MET A 116 -4.26 5.94 -17.39
CA MET A 116 -3.90 6.62 -16.14
C MET A 116 -2.85 7.70 -16.42
N ILE A 117 -2.69 8.61 -15.46
CA ILE A 117 -1.56 9.56 -15.48
C ILE A 117 -0.23 8.81 -15.35
N ASP A 118 0.81 9.31 -15.99
CA ASP A 118 2.13 8.64 -16.06
C ASP A 118 2.75 8.40 -14.68
N GLU A 119 2.48 9.27 -13.71
CA GLU A 119 3.00 9.16 -12.36
C GLU A 119 2.27 8.15 -11.48
N ALA A 120 1.08 7.70 -11.89
CA ALA A 120 0.32 6.68 -11.15
C ALA A 120 0.93 5.29 -11.32
N ARG A 121 0.71 4.45 -10.33
CA ARG A 121 1.09 3.02 -10.39
C ARG A 121 0.04 2.18 -9.68
N ILE A 122 -0.25 1.03 -10.25
CA ILE A 122 -1.11 0.01 -9.64
C ILE A 122 -0.35 -1.32 -9.68
N HIS A 123 -0.24 -1.95 -8.52
CA HIS A 123 0.37 -3.25 -8.34
C HIS A 123 -0.64 -4.18 -7.67
N TYR A 124 -0.52 -5.48 -7.89
CA TYR A 124 -1.33 -6.45 -7.18
C TYR A 124 -0.55 -7.71 -6.85
N ALA A 125 -1.08 -8.45 -5.90
CA ALA A 125 -0.64 -9.80 -5.58
C ALA A 125 -1.86 -10.64 -5.20
N ILE A 126 -2.01 -11.81 -5.80
CA ILE A 126 -3.03 -12.78 -5.39
C ILE A 126 -2.60 -13.33 -4.03
N THR A 127 -3.41 -13.11 -3.00
CA THR A 127 -3.13 -13.50 -1.62
C THR A 127 -3.83 -14.79 -1.22
N ASP A 128 -4.86 -15.18 -1.98
CA ASP A 128 -5.58 -16.43 -1.82
C ASP A 128 -6.11 -16.83 -3.21
N ALA A 129 -5.64 -17.95 -3.75
CA ALA A 129 -6.08 -18.47 -5.03
C ALA A 129 -7.27 -19.44 -4.91
N GLY A 130 -7.80 -19.65 -3.70
CA GLY A 130 -8.95 -20.55 -3.48
C GLY A 130 -8.58 -22.01 -3.27
N GLY A 131 -7.33 -22.30 -2.89
CA GLY A 131 -6.81 -23.65 -2.63
C GLY A 131 -5.82 -24.14 -3.70
N ASP A 132 -5.37 -25.38 -3.55
CA ASP A 132 -4.34 -26.02 -4.36
C ASP A 132 -4.85 -27.24 -5.18
N ALA A 133 -6.15 -27.54 -5.07
CA ALA A 133 -6.78 -28.66 -5.77
C ALA A 133 -7.40 -28.22 -7.11
N PRO A 134 -6.81 -28.54 -8.27
CA PRO A 134 -7.27 -28.04 -9.57
C PRO A 134 -8.61 -28.63 -10.02
N ASN A 135 -9.07 -29.68 -9.37
CA ASN A 135 -10.37 -30.32 -9.63
C ASN A 135 -11.52 -29.75 -8.78
N VAL A 136 -11.28 -28.68 -8.03
CA VAL A 136 -12.30 -27.98 -7.23
C VAL A 136 -12.43 -26.56 -7.75
N VAL A 137 -13.66 -26.16 -8.14
CA VAL A 137 -13.98 -24.78 -8.47
C VAL A 137 -13.88 -23.92 -7.21
N GLN A 138 -13.12 -22.83 -7.28
CA GLN A 138 -12.75 -22.01 -6.13
C GLN A 138 -13.94 -21.20 -5.61
N SER A 139 -14.36 -21.49 -4.37
CA SER A 139 -15.45 -20.77 -3.72
C SER A 139 -15.06 -19.41 -3.14
N ARG A 140 -13.77 -19.15 -2.98
CA ARG A 140 -13.22 -17.89 -2.48
C ARG A 140 -11.85 -17.64 -3.09
N ALA A 141 -11.61 -16.41 -3.50
CA ALA A 141 -10.28 -15.95 -3.87
C ALA A 141 -10.08 -14.49 -3.45
N GLN A 142 -8.82 -14.08 -3.25
CA GLN A 142 -8.51 -12.72 -2.79
C GLN A 142 -7.26 -12.18 -3.48
N VAL A 143 -7.32 -10.91 -3.83
CA VAL A 143 -6.19 -10.15 -4.37
C VAL A 143 -5.99 -8.85 -3.59
N LEU A 144 -4.74 -8.53 -3.29
CA LEU A 144 -4.34 -7.27 -2.67
C LEU A 144 -3.85 -6.31 -3.76
N TYR A 145 -4.44 -5.14 -3.80
CA TYR A 145 -4.01 -4.03 -4.66
C TYR A 145 -3.31 -2.94 -3.88
N ALA A 146 -2.27 -2.35 -4.47
CA ALA A 146 -1.64 -1.10 -4.06
C ALA A 146 -1.80 -0.07 -5.17
N ILE A 147 -2.56 1.00 -4.92
CA ILE A 147 -2.88 2.06 -5.87
C ILE A 147 -2.14 3.33 -5.44
N ARG A 148 -1.30 3.87 -6.30
CA ARG A 148 -0.41 5.00 -6.00
C ARG A 148 -0.56 6.12 -7.02
N ALA A 149 -0.60 7.36 -6.52
CA ALA A 149 -0.55 8.57 -7.34
C ALA A 149 0.07 9.73 -6.54
N PRO A 150 0.46 10.85 -7.17
CA PRO A 150 1.05 12.00 -6.46
C PRO A 150 0.15 12.57 -5.37
N LYS A 151 -1.19 12.56 -5.57
CA LYS A 151 -2.17 13.19 -4.65
C LYS A 151 -3.29 12.23 -4.27
N ILE A 152 -3.80 12.39 -3.04
CA ILE A 152 -4.92 11.58 -2.53
C ILE A 152 -6.18 11.59 -3.43
N PRO A 153 -6.64 12.74 -3.98
CA PRO A 153 -7.79 12.74 -4.87
C PRO A 153 -7.61 11.85 -6.10
N GLN A 154 -6.41 11.81 -6.68
CA GLN A 154 -6.08 10.95 -7.82
C GLN A 154 -6.11 9.47 -7.45
N VAL A 155 -5.60 9.11 -6.26
CA VAL A 155 -5.70 7.72 -5.77
C VAL A 155 -7.15 7.31 -5.56
N LYS A 156 -8.00 8.20 -5.02
CA LYS A 156 -9.44 7.95 -4.85
C LYS A 156 -10.16 7.73 -6.18
N GLU A 157 -9.84 8.53 -7.18
CA GLU A 157 -10.39 8.35 -8.54
C GLU A 157 -10.01 6.99 -9.11
N LEU A 158 -8.71 6.65 -9.08
CA LEU A 158 -8.23 5.35 -9.57
C LEU A 158 -8.84 4.19 -8.78
N TYR A 159 -8.96 4.31 -7.47
CA TYR A 159 -9.62 3.32 -6.63
C TYR A 159 -11.06 3.06 -7.06
N ASN A 160 -11.84 4.11 -7.33
CA ASN A 160 -13.22 3.96 -7.81
C ASN A 160 -13.27 3.23 -9.16
N ARG A 161 -12.33 3.50 -10.06
CA ARG A 161 -12.22 2.79 -11.35
C ARG A 161 -11.87 1.31 -11.15
N VAL A 162 -10.95 0.99 -10.25
CA VAL A 162 -10.61 -0.39 -9.87
C VAL A 162 -11.82 -1.11 -9.26
N CYS A 163 -12.60 -0.45 -8.41
CA CYS A 163 -13.84 -1.00 -7.86
C CYS A 163 -14.88 -1.32 -8.96
N ASN A 164 -14.98 -0.48 -10.00
CA ASN A 164 -15.89 -0.75 -11.11
C ASN A 164 -15.43 -1.97 -11.95
N ILE A 165 -14.11 -2.14 -12.12
CA ILE A 165 -13.55 -3.33 -12.77
C ILE A 165 -13.86 -4.58 -11.94
N ALA A 166 -13.68 -4.52 -10.62
CA ALA A 166 -14.02 -5.64 -9.72
C ALA A 166 -15.50 -6.04 -9.82
N LYS A 167 -16.41 -5.05 -9.83
CA LYS A 167 -17.84 -5.30 -10.04
C LYS A 167 -18.13 -5.93 -11.41
N GLY A 168 -17.46 -5.47 -12.47
CA GLY A 168 -17.56 -6.06 -13.80
C GLY A 168 -17.09 -7.51 -13.82
N ALA A 169 -15.96 -7.81 -13.19
CA ALA A 169 -15.42 -9.16 -13.07
C ALA A 169 -16.40 -10.09 -12.33
N ALA A 170 -16.94 -9.63 -11.19
CA ALA A 170 -17.95 -10.38 -10.44
C ALA A 170 -19.19 -10.68 -11.29
N LEU A 171 -19.69 -9.68 -12.03
CA LEU A 171 -20.86 -9.86 -12.91
C LEU A 171 -20.57 -10.88 -14.02
N MET A 172 -19.40 -10.80 -14.66
CA MET A 172 -19.02 -11.73 -15.75
C MET A 172 -18.88 -13.19 -15.28
N THR A 173 -18.49 -13.41 -14.02
CA THR A 173 -18.28 -14.75 -13.46
C THR A 173 -19.44 -15.22 -12.59
N GLU A 174 -20.51 -14.44 -12.46
CA GLU A 174 -21.65 -14.70 -11.59
C GLU A 174 -21.21 -14.97 -10.12
N THR A 175 -20.20 -14.21 -9.66
CA THR A 175 -19.68 -14.24 -8.28
C THR A 175 -20.07 -12.97 -7.51
N THR A 176 -19.72 -12.92 -6.22
CA THR A 176 -19.96 -11.73 -5.39
C THR A 176 -18.68 -11.22 -4.74
#